data_3638c4ac7b1a9aa252ba77c7aa067944
#
_entry.id   3638c4ac7b1a9aa252ba77c7aa067944
#
_cell.length_a   1.000
_cell.length_b   1.000
_cell.length_c   1.000
_cell.angle_alpha   90.00
_cell.angle_beta   90.00
_cell.angle_gamma   90.00
#
_symmetry.space_group_name_H-M   'P 1'
#
loop_
_entity.id
_entity.type
_entity.pdbx_description
1 polymer ?
#
loop_
_entity_poly.entity_id
_entity_poly.type
_entity_poly.pdbx_seq_one_letter_code
_entity_poly.pdbx_strand_id
1 'polypeptide(L)'
;MKYITVNKDLILTPQSKSANMEALLLYYIRTKCNKECASVIGEKKMQEDLNLSESTVEGYISKLKEYKSILSIKTLNPNNEEDKKEIDKVLGVPYEGDKRKKNLYYFHELQRFYFLNPQFIYRTDIENEIKGFLIRLACLCEPGTTKIYTANCRKEKANISSIADDLKMSRDKVKRQLNECEELKLIKPIPRGYMILEDSFLLNRTNTLEDKVYNTLYRYCIDKGVVPPD
;
A
#
# COMPACT_ATOMS: atom_id res chain seq x y z
N MET A 1 7.65 -4.89 -15.54
CA MET A 1 6.59 -4.34 -14.66
C MET A 1 7.25 -3.36 -13.70
N LYS A 2 6.71 -2.16 -13.49
CA LYS A 2 7.35 -1.15 -12.64
C LYS A 2 6.69 -1.18 -11.26
N TYR A 3 7.42 -1.64 -10.25
CA TYR A 3 6.95 -1.60 -8.85
C TYR A 3 7.24 -0.24 -8.23
N ILE A 4 6.45 0.14 -7.24
CA ILE A 4 6.66 1.33 -6.42
C ILE A 4 7.01 0.93 -4.99
N THR A 5 7.78 1.77 -4.33
CA THR A 5 8.05 1.64 -2.90
C THR A 5 6.90 2.20 -2.09
N VAL A 6 6.41 1.42 -1.13
CA VAL A 6 5.34 1.83 -0.21
C VAL A 6 5.82 1.61 1.22
N ASN A 7 5.75 2.66 2.03
CA ASN A 7 6.23 2.58 3.41
C ASN A 7 5.20 1.85 4.30
N LYS A 8 5.70 0.93 5.12
CA LYS A 8 4.89 0.16 6.07
C LYS A 8 4.14 1.08 7.05
N ASP A 9 4.87 2.02 7.65
CA ASP A 9 4.30 2.88 8.69
C ASP A 9 3.24 3.82 8.10
N LEU A 10 3.45 4.31 6.85
CA LEU A 10 2.44 5.06 6.11
C LEU A 10 1.11 4.29 5.99
N ILE A 11 1.18 3.05 5.53
CA ILE A 11 0.00 2.21 5.26
C ILE A 11 -0.68 1.76 6.54
N LEU A 12 0.05 1.55 7.62
CA LEU A 12 -0.48 1.08 8.90
C LEU A 12 -0.87 2.22 9.86
N THR A 13 -0.51 3.47 9.55
CA THR A 13 -0.90 4.65 10.35
C THR A 13 -2.42 4.82 10.47
N PRO A 14 -3.25 4.65 9.40
CA PRO A 14 -4.68 4.69 9.53
C PRO A 14 -5.22 3.65 10.51
N GLN A 15 -5.94 4.10 11.56
CA GLN A 15 -6.53 3.25 12.60
C GLN A 15 -8.04 3.44 12.73
N SER A 16 -8.65 4.22 11.84
CA SER A 16 -10.08 4.50 11.82
C SER A 16 -10.89 3.29 11.32
N LYS A 17 -12.21 3.38 11.42
CA LYS A 17 -13.11 2.37 10.81
C LYS A 17 -12.92 2.26 9.29
N SER A 18 -12.43 3.32 8.64
CA SER A 18 -12.14 3.41 7.20
C SER A 18 -10.65 3.21 6.85
N ALA A 19 -9.84 2.68 7.76
CA ALA A 19 -8.39 2.54 7.60
C ALA A 19 -7.96 1.83 6.30
N ASN A 20 -8.74 0.88 5.80
CA ASN A 20 -8.46 0.22 4.53
C ASN A 20 -8.60 1.19 3.34
N MET A 21 -9.65 1.99 3.33
CA MET A 21 -9.86 3.00 2.28
C MET A 21 -8.81 4.10 2.33
N GLU A 22 -8.43 4.52 3.52
CA GLU A 22 -7.35 5.49 3.72
C GLU A 22 -6.01 4.93 3.23
N ALA A 23 -5.71 3.67 3.54
CA ALA A 23 -4.52 2.97 3.02
C ALA A 23 -4.55 2.86 1.48
N LEU A 24 -5.70 2.57 0.89
CA LEU A 24 -5.89 2.55 -0.56
C LEU A 24 -5.59 3.92 -1.19
N LEU A 25 -6.11 5.01 -0.60
CA LEU A 25 -5.83 6.36 -1.10
C LEU A 25 -4.34 6.72 -0.97
N LEU A 26 -3.72 6.44 0.17
CA LEU A 26 -2.28 6.67 0.38
C LEU A 26 -1.46 5.90 -0.67
N TYR A 27 -1.84 4.66 -0.92
CA TYR A 27 -1.20 3.86 -1.97
C TYR A 27 -1.43 4.46 -3.36
N TYR A 28 -2.67 4.85 -3.71
CA TYR A 28 -3.00 5.51 -4.97
C TYR A 28 -2.15 6.77 -5.18
N ILE A 29 -2.12 7.66 -4.20
CA ILE A 29 -1.31 8.90 -4.25
C ILE A 29 0.16 8.54 -4.49
N ARG A 30 0.68 7.53 -3.79
CA ARG A 30 2.06 7.07 -3.93
C ARG A 30 2.36 6.55 -5.34
N THR A 31 1.40 5.93 -6.04
CA THR A 31 1.57 5.46 -7.43
C THR A 31 1.81 6.60 -8.42
N LYS A 32 1.38 7.81 -8.09
CA LYS A 32 1.48 9.01 -8.91
C LYS A 32 2.69 9.89 -8.57
N CYS A 33 3.46 9.53 -7.53
CA CYS A 33 4.59 10.33 -7.10
C CYS A 33 5.76 10.26 -8.09
N ASN A 34 6.44 11.40 -8.21
CA ASN A 34 7.74 11.51 -8.86
C ASN A 34 8.87 10.97 -7.95
N LYS A 35 10.13 11.15 -8.37
CA LYS A 35 11.31 10.70 -7.61
C LYS A 35 11.49 11.40 -6.27
N GLU A 36 10.95 12.60 -6.12
CA GLU A 36 10.99 13.42 -4.90
C GLU A 36 9.84 13.07 -3.93
N CYS A 37 9.12 11.98 -4.17
CA CYS A 37 7.96 11.56 -3.38
C CYS A 37 6.81 12.57 -3.37
N ALA A 38 6.71 13.40 -4.41
CA ALA A 38 5.66 14.40 -4.61
C ALA A 38 4.72 14.00 -5.76
N SER A 39 3.44 14.34 -5.62
CA SER A 39 2.46 14.20 -6.71
C SER A 39 1.43 15.32 -6.69
N VAL A 40 0.94 15.70 -7.86
CA VAL A 40 -0.16 16.66 -8.02
C VAL A 40 -1.36 15.93 -8.61
N ILE A 41 -2.46 15.85 -7.86
CA ILE A 41 -3.64 15.09 -8.25
C ILE A 41 -4.89 15.90 -7.98
N GLY A 42 -5.78 15.99 -8.96
CA GLY A 42 -7.13 16.53 -8.77
C GLY A 42 -8.08 15.50 -8.18
N GLU A 43 -8.99 15.94 -7.32
CA GLU A 43 -9.97 15.05 -6.68
C GLU A 43 -10.84 14.30 -7.71
N LYS A 44 -11.23 14.98 -8.79
CA LYS A 44 -11.97 14.34 -9.89
C LYS A 44 -11.22 13.14 -10.48
N LYS A 45 -9.89 13.23 -10.62
CA LYS A 45 -9.06 12.10 -11.10
C LYS A 45 -9.06 10.94 -10.12
N MET A 46 -9.08 11.20 -8.82
CA MET A 46 -9.22 10.15 -7.80
C MET A 46 -10.60 9.49 -7.85
N GLN A 47 -11.67 10.28 -8.05
CA GLN A 47 -13.03 9.77 -8.20
C GLN A 47 -13.11 8.79 -9.38
N GLU A 48 -12.60 9.21 -10.53
CA GLU A 48 -12.60 8.40 -11.77
C GLU A 48 -11.74 7.13 -11.62
N ASP A 49 -10.50 7.26 -11.15
CA ASP A 49 -9.54 6.15 -11.05
C ASP A 49 -9.95 5.10 -10.02
N LEU A 50 -10.61 5.51 -8.94
CA LEU A 50 -11.01 4.65 -7.82
C LEU A 50 -12.52 4.34 -7.82
N ASN A 51 -13.28 4.88 -8.77
CA ASN A 51 -14.74 4.77 -8.81
C ASN A 51 -15.39 5.16 -7.46
N LEU A 52 -15.07 6.34 -6.94
CA LEU A 52 -15.57 6.89 -5.68
C LEU A 52 -16.39 8.15 -5.93
N SER A 53 -17.37 8.42 -5.05
CA SER A 53 -18.11 9.68 -5.07
C SER A 53 -17.23 10.84 -4.61
N GLU A 54 -17.58 12.07 -5.02
CA GLU A 54 -16.91 13.30 -4.63
C GLU A 54 -16.83 13.46 -3.11
N SER A 55 -17.97 13.34 -2.43
CA SER A 55 -18.03 13.44 -0.97
C SER A 55 -17.18 12.39 -0.24
N THR A 56 -17.04 11.21 -0.83
CA THR A 56 -16.18 10.14 -0.30
C THR A 56 -14.71 10.53 -0.41
N VAL A 57 -14.28 11.03 -1.59
CA VAL A 57 -12.90 11.46 -1.80
C VAL A 57 -12.53 12.62 -0.90
N GLU A 58 -13.37 13.66 -0.82
CA GLU A 58 -13.19 14.82 0.07
C GLU A 58 -13.07 14.39 1.55
N GLY A 59 -13.95 13.50 1.98
CA GLY A 59 -13.94 12.98 3.35
C GLY A 59 -12.64 12.25 3.69
N TYR A 60 -12.10 11.44 2.76
CA TYR A 60 -10.82 10.77 2.98
C TYR A 60 -9.63 11.72 2.90
N ILE A 61 -9.61 12.68 1.96
CA ILE A 61 -8.55 13.70 1.90
C ILE A 61 -8.51 14.50 3.21
N SER A 62 -9.66 14.85 3.77
CA SER A 62 -9.74 15.55 5.06
C SER A 62 -9.09 14.73 6.18
N LYS A 63 -9.32 13.42 6.23
CA LYS A 63 -8.66 12.53 7.18
C LYS A 63 -7.15 12.41 6.94
N LEU A 64 -6.73 12.31 5.67
CA LEU A 64 -5.30 12.23 5.34
C LEU A 64 -4.54 13.48 5.78
N LYS A 65 -5.17 14.65 5.85
CA LYS A 65 -4.56 15.88 6.39
C LYS A 65 -4.20 15.79 7.88
N GLU A 66 -4.76 14.84 8.60
CA GLU A 66 -4.42 14.59 10.02
C GLU A 66 -3.07 13.87 10.16
N TYR A 67 -2.60 13.17 9.13
CA TYR A 67 -1.36 12.37 9.15
C TYR A 67 -0.12 13.21 8.81
N LYS A 68 0.02 14.39 9.43
CA LYS A 68 1.07 15.39 9.15
C LYS A 68 2.51 14.88 9.29
N SER A 69 2.72 13.81 10.07
CA SER A 69 4.05 13.22 10.25
C SER A 69 4.54 12.43 9.04
N ILE A 70 3.64 12.03 8.15
CA ILE A 70 3.95 11.17 7.00
C ILE A 70 3.59 11.78 5.66
N LEU A 71 2.64 12.72 5.63
CA LEU A 71 2.10 13.33 4.42
C LEU A 71 1.78 14.80 4.63
N SER A 72 2.27 15.67 3.77
CA SER A 72 1.83 17.05 3.64
C SER A 72 0.90 17.20 2.45
N ILE A 73 -0.19 17.92 2.63
CA ILE A 73 -1.17 18.20 1.58
C ILE A 73 -1.36 19.72 1.46
N LYS A 74 -1.05 20.28 0.28
CA LYS A 74 -1.26 21.68 -0.07
C LYS A 74 -2.22 21.76 -1.25
N THR A 75 -3.25 22.60 -1.16
CA THR A 75 -4.15 22.84 -2.27
C THR A 75 -3.58 23.95 -3.16
N LEU A 76 -3.41 23.70 -4.45
CA LEU A 76 -2.89 24.60 -5.46
C LEU A 76 -3.99 25.05 -6.42
N ASN A 77 -3.92 26.30 -6.86
CA ASN A 77 -4.82 26.87 -7.86
C ASN A 77 -4.07 27.10 -9.17
N PRO A 78 -4.33 26.32 -10.24
CA PRO A 78 -3.63 26.48 -11.52
C PRO A 78 -3.82 27.85 -12.22
N ASN A 79 -4.77 28.66 -11.75
CA ASN A 79 -4.94 30.04 -12.24
C ASN A 79 -4.01 31.05 -11.53
N ASN A 80 -3.31 30.64 -10.47
CA ASN A 80 -2.28 31.42 -9.80
C ASN A 80 -0.92 31.05 -10.37
N GLU A 81 -0.11 32.04 -10.77
CA GLU A 81 1.18 31.81 -11.42
C GLU A 81 2.21 31.10 -10.52
N GLU A 82 2.20 31.36 -9.21
CA GLU A 82 3.12 30.72 -8.27
C GLU A 82 2.74 29.24 -8.07
N ASP A 83 1.45 28.97 -7.86
CA ASP A 83 0.92 27.61 -7.72
C ASP A 83 1.13 26.80 -9.01
N LYS A 84 0.96 27.45 -10.18
CA LYS A 84 1.22 26.82 -11.49
C LYS A 84 2.69 26.42 -11.64
N LYS A 85 3.62 27.29 -11.28
CA LYS A 85 5.05 26.97 -11.29
C LYS A 85 5.38 25.78 -10.37
N GLU A 86 4.73 25.70 -9.21
CA GLU A 86 4.90 24.57 -8.29
C GLU A 86 4.35 23.27 -8.88
N ILE A 87 3.19 23.33 -9.55
CA ILE A 87 2.60 22.19 -10.29
C ILE A 87 3.59 21.73 -11.38
N ASP A 88 4.07 22.64 -12.23
CA ASP A 88 5.00 22.37 -13.33
C ASP A 88 6.30 21.71 -12.81
N LYS A 89 6.83 22.22 -11.71
CA LYS A 89 8.02 21.66 -11.06
C LYS A 89 7.81 20.20 -10.65
N VAL A 90 6.68 19.88 -10.04
CA VAL A 90 6.39 18.51 -9.57
C VAL A 90 6.12 17.56 -10.72
N LEU A 91 5.43 18.04 -11.75
CA LEU A 91 5.14 17.24 -12.96
C LEU A 91 6.37 17.06 -13.85
N GLY A 92 7.33 17.98 -13.80
CA GLY A 92 8.50 18.03 -14.68
C GLY A 92 8.17 18.48 -16.11
N VAL A 93 6.94 18.95 -16.35
CA VAL A 93 6.43 19.47 -17.62
C VAL A 93 5.43 20.58 -17.35
N PRO A 94 5.24 21.55 -18.30
CA PRO A 94 4.19 22.56 -18.17
C PRO A 94 2.82 21.94 -18.00
N TYR A 95 2.04 22.45 -17.06
CA TYR A 95 0.68 21.99 -16.80
C TYR A 95 -0.29 22.62 -17.82
N GLU A 96 -0.88 21.80 -18.67
CA GLU A 96 -1.86 22.17 -19.66
C GLU A 96 -3.27 21.65 -19.37
N GLY A 97 -3.48 21.14 -18.13
CA GLY A 97 -4.75 20.55 -17.73
C GLY A 97 -5.83 21.56 -17.35
N ASP A 98 -6.88 21.07 -16.72
CA ASP A 98 -8.03 21.89 -16.32
C ASP A 98 -7.66 22.93 -15.24
N LYS A 99 -8.47 23.99 -15.13
CA LYS A 99 -8.25 25.11 -14.19
C LYS A 99 -8.73 24.83 -12.75
N ARG A 100 -9.19 23.60 -12.46
CA ARG A 100 -9.64 23.23 -11.11
C ARG A 100 -8.47 23.12 -10.14
N LYS A 101 -8.75 23.39 -8.89
CA LYS A 101 -7.77 23.20 -7.81
C LYS A 101 -7.22 21.79 -7.80
N LYS A 102 -5.93 21.64 -7.52
CA LYS A 102 -5.21 20.38 -7.38
C LYS A 102 -4.66 20.28 -5.97
N ASN A 103 -4.52 19.07 -5.47
CA ASN A 103 -3.81 18.83 -4.25
C ASN A 103 -2.38 18.36 -4.58
N LEU A 104 -1.39 19.06 -4.04
CA LEU A 104 -0.01 18.62 -3.97
C LEU A 104 0.14 17.76 -2.73
N TYR A 105 0.59 16.54 -2.93
CA TYR A 105 0.91 15.57 -1.90
C TYR A 105 2.40 15.39 -1.84
N TYR A 106 2.98 15.50 -0.66
CA TYR A 106 4.39 15.27 -0.43
C TYR A 106 4.56 14.27 0.71
N PHE A 107 5.15 13.10 0.40
CA PHE A 107 5.47 12.09 1.41
C PHE A 107 6.81 12.40 2.05
N HIS A 108 6.83 12.42 3.38
CA HIS A 108 8.06 12.54 4.14
C HIS A 108 8.94 11.30 3.97
N GLU A 109 10.21 11.40 4.35
CA GLU A 109 11.20 10.34 4.15
C GLU A 109 10.78 9.02 4.82
N LEU A 110 10.92 7.92 4.09
CA LEU A 110 10.33 6.64 4.43
C LEU A 110 11.44 5.59 4.66
N GLN A 111 11.49 5.00 5.86
CA GLN A 111 12.57 4.08 6.23
C GLN A 111 12.27 2.58 5.95
N ARG A 112 11.02 2.15 6.02
CA ARG A 112 10.63 0.74 5.85
C ARG A 112 9.63 0.61 4.72
N PHE A 113 10.00 -0.06 3.63
CA PHE A 113 9.15 -0.10 2.45
C PHE A 113 8.99 -1.51 1.88
N TYR A 114 7.86 -1.70 1.20
CA TYR A 114 7.53 -2.84 0.37
C TYR A 114 7.44 -2.40 -1.09
N PHE A 115 7.67 -3.33 -2.00
CA PHE A 115 7.50 -3.08 -3.43
C PHE A 115 6.14 -3.63 -3.87
N LEU A 116 5.23 -2.75 -4.24
CA LEU A 116 3.89 -3.13 -4.69
C LEU A 116 3.69 -2.72 -6.15
N ASN A 117 2.91 -3.51 -6.89
CA ASN A 117 2.57 -3.22 -8.27
C ASN A 117 1.47 -2.15 -8.37
N PRO A 118 1.75 -0.97 -8.93
CA PRO A 118 0.77 0.12 -9.02
C PRO A 118 -0.48 -0.24 -9.83
N GLN A 119 -0.41 -1.22 -10.72
CA GLN A 119 -1.55 -1.65 -11.54
C GLN A 119 -2.65 -2.36 -10.73
N PHE A 120 -2.32 -2.86 -9.54
CA PHE A 120 -3.27 -3.49 -8.65
C PHE A 120 -4.48 -2.60 -8.30
N ILE A 121 -4.27 -1.29 -8.21
CA ILE A 121 -5.33 -0.32 -7.93
C ILE A 121 -6.47 -0.35 -8.97
N TYR A 122 -6.12 -0.59 -10.23
CA TYR A 122 -7.06 -0.54 -11.35
C TYR A 122 -7.82 -1.86 -11.57
N ARG A 123 -7.62 -2.87 -10.73
CA ARG A 123 -8.44 -4.10 -10.73
C ARG A 123 -9.90 -3.75 -10.44
N THR A 124 -10.81 -4.07 -11.36
CA THR A 124 -12.25 -3.81 -11.21
C THR A 124 -13.02 -4.98 -10.62
N ASP A 125 -12.39 -6.15 -10.58
CA ASP A 125 -12.91 -7.40 -10.04
C ASP A 125 -12.71 -7.53 -8.50
N ILE A 126 -12.07 -6.54 -7.87
CA ILE A 126 -11.83 -6.50 -6.42
C ILE A 126 -12.40 -5.19 -5.88
N GLU A 127 -13.21 -5.26 -4.83
CA GLU A 127 -13.73 -4.08 -4.16
C GLU A 127 -12.62 -3.23 -3.52
N ASN A 128 -12.81 -1.92 -3.48
CA ASN A 128 -11.79 -0.99 -2.94
C ASN A 128 -11.46 -1.25 -1.47
N GLU A 129 -12.43 -1.64 -0.66
CA GLU A 129 -12.22 -2.00 0.75
C GLU A 129 -11.29 -3.22 0.87
N ILE A 130 -11.45 -4.22 -0.01
CA ILE A 130 -10.60 -5.42 -0.04
C ILE A 130 -9.21 -5.11 -0.61
N LYS A 131 -9.11 -4.25 -1.64
CA LYS A 131 -7.79 -3.75 -2.10
C LYS A 131 -7.02 -3.09 -0.96
N GLY A 132 -7.67 -2.19 -0.22
CA GLY A 132 -7.05 -1.52 0.93
C GLY A 132 -6.65 -2.49 2.04
N PHE A 133 -7.48 -3.49 2.33
CA PHE A 133 -7.15 -4.56 3.27
C PHE A 133 -5.93 -5.37 2.82
N LEU A 134 -5.87 -5.78 1.55
CA LEU A 134 -4.74 -6.54 1.01
C LEU A 134 -3.44 -5.73 1.02
N ILE A 135 -3.50 -4.41 0.73
CA ILE A 135 -2.36 -3.49 0.86
C ILE A 135 -1.84 -3.46 2.30
N ARG A 136 -2.73 -3.41 3.29
CA ARG A 136 -2.35 -3.46 4.71
C ARG A 136 -1.79 -4.81 5.11
N LEU A 137 -2.38 -5.91 4.64
CA LEU A 137 -1.85 -7.26 4.85
C LEU A 137 -0.44 -7.42 4.26
N ALA A 138 -0.17 -6.86 3.07
CA ALA A 138 1.15 -6.91 2.46
C ALA A 138 2.23 -6.28 3.36
N CYS A 139 1.86 -5.26 4.15
CA CYS A 139 2.77 -4.65 5.12
C CYS A 139 3.07 -5.55 6.35
N LEU A 140 2.35 -6.64 6.52
CA LEU A 140 2.60 -7.66 7.56
C LEU A 140 3.39 -8.85 7.01
N CYS A 141 3.69 -8.88 5.71
CA CYS A 141 4.51 -9.93 5.13
C CYS A 141 5.95 -9.87 5.67
N GLU A 142 6.55 -11.03 5.79
CA GLU A 142 7.99 -11.14 6.01
C GLU A 142 8.73 -10.50 4.83
N PRO A 143 9.77 -9.69 5.08
CA PRO A 143 10.51 -9.02 4.02
C PRO A 143 10.97 -9.98 2.92
N GLY A 144 10.68 -9.63 1.66
CA GLY A 144 11.04 -10.45 0.50
C GLY A 144 10.17 -11.69 0.27
N THR A 145 9.10 -11.89 1.04
CA THR A 145 8.16 -13.00 0.87
C THR A 145 6.72 -12.51 0.73
N THR A 146 5.81 -13.41 0.38
CA THR A 146 4.37 -13.16 0.37
C THR A 146 3.66 -13.75 1.60
N LYS A 147 4.45 -14.21 2.61
CA LYS A 147 3.93 -14.82 3.83
C LYS A 147 3.64 -13.77 4.88
N ILE A 148 2.45 -13.83 5.45
CA ILE A 148 2.00 -12.90 6.49
C ILE A 148 2.39 -13.46 7.85
N TYR A 149 3.28 -12.76 8.53
CA TYR A 149 3.64 -12.99 9.91
C TYR A 149 3.41 -11.73 10.73
N THR A 150 2.67 -11.83 11.80
CA THR A 150 2.48 -10.71 12.72
C THR A 150 3.64 -10.61 13.70
N ALA A 151 3.84 -9.42 14.31
CA ALA A 151 4.95 -9.16 15.23
C ALA A 151 5.04 -10.17 16.39
N ASN A 152 3.90 -10.66 16.84
CA ASN A 152 3.80 -11.68 17.90
C ASN A 152 4.06 -13.11 17.40
N CYS A 153 4.20 -13.31 16.10
CA CYS A 153 4.23 -14.64 15.48
C CYS A 153 5.61 -15.17 15.11
N ARG A 154 6.68 -14.57 15.59
CA ARG A 154 8.03 -15.16 15.42
C ARG A 154 8.13 -16.59 15.97
N LYS A 155 7.17 -17.00 16.83
CA LYS A 155 7.08 -18.37 17.39
C LYS A 155 5.69 -19.01 17.23
N GLU A 156 4.65 -18.27 16.88
CA GLU A 156 3.27 -18.73 16.82
C GLU A 156 2.61 -18.42 15.48
N LYS A 157 1.47 -19.05 15.20
CA LYS A 157 0.70 -18.84 13.96
C LYS A 157 0.19 -17.41 13.87
N ALA A 158 0.32 -16.74 12.71
CA ALA A 158 -0.49 -15.58 12.40
C ALA A 158 -1.96 -16.00 12.43
N ASN A 159 -2.64 -15.70 13.52
CA ASN A 159 -4.06 -15.95 13.68
C ASN A 159 -4.84 -14.64 13.48
N ILE A 160 -6.15 -14.77 13.34
CA ILE A 160 -7.05 -13.62 13.14
C ILE A 160 -6.84 -12.55 14.23
N SER A 161 -6.60 -12.97 15.48
CA SER A 161 -6.40 -12.02 16.59
C SER A 161 -5.14 -11.20 16.42
N SER A 162 -4.01 -11.84 16.11
CA SER A 162 -2.74 -11.12 15.92
C SER A 162 -2.77 -10.19 14.70
N ILE A 163 -3.41 -10.61 13.60
CA ILE A 163 -3.63 -9.74 12.44
C ILE A 163 -4.52 -8.56 12.82
N ALA A 164 -5.58 -8.80 13.60
CA ALA A 164 -6.48 -7.74 14.06
C ALA A 164 -5.76 -6.72 14.94
N ASP A 165 -4.90 -7.19 15.85
CA ASP A 165 -4.11 -6.34 16.73
C ASP A 165 -3.10 -5.49 15.94
N ASP A 166 -2.38 -6.08 14.98
CA ASP A 166 -1.40 -5.37 14.14
C ASP A 166 -2.07 -4.36 13.19
N LEU A 167 -3.25 -4.71 12.65
CA LEU A 167 -4.02 -3.81 11.77
C LEU A 167 -4.92 -2.83 12.54
N LYS A 168 -5.02 -2.93 13.87
CA LYS A 168 -5.95 -2.14 14.71
C LYS A 168 -7.39 -2.24 14.20
N MET A 169 -7.84 -3.46 13.95
CA MET A 169 -9.17 -3.77 13.43
C MET A 169 -9.90 -4.75 14.37
N SER A 170 -11.25 -4.80 14.28
CA SER A 170 -11.99 -5.85 14.99
C SER A 170 -11.73 -7.22 14.38
N ARG A 171 -11.70 -8.27 15.21
CA ARG A 171 -11.50 -9.66 14.78
C ARG A 171 -12.53 -10.09 13.74
N ASP A 172 -13.80 -9.72 13.94
CA ASP A 172 -14.88 -10.07 13.02
C ASP A 172 -14.69 -9.44 11.63
N LYS A 173 -14.24 -8.18 11.59
CA LYS A 173 -13.93 -7.50 10.31
C LYS A 173 -12.76 -8.19 9.62
N VAL A 174 -11.69 -8.51 10.34
CA VAL A 174 -10.53 -9.23 9.79
C VAL A 174 -10.94 -10.60 9.28
N LYS A 175 -11.68 -11.38 10.07
CA LYS A 175 -12.17 -12.71 9.67
C LYS A 175 -12.98 -12.64 8.37
N ARG A 176 -13.94 -11.71 8.29
CA ARG A 176 -14.76 -11.53 7.08
C ARG A 176 -13.90 -11.20 5.86
N GLN A 177 -12.96 -10.25 5.99
CA GLN A 177 -12.11 -9.82 4.88
C GLN A 177 -11.08 -10.87 4.47
N LEU A 178 -10.57 -11.69 5.40
CA LEU A 178 -9.73 -12.82 5.06
C LEU A 178 -10.51 -13.86 4.26
N ASN A 179 -11.72 -14.22 4.70
CA ASN A 179 -12.58 -15.17 3.97
C ASN A 179 -12.85 -14.66 2.54
N GLU A 180 -13.19 -13.40 2.39
CA GLU A 180 -13.43 -12.79 1.07
C GLU A 180 -12.15 -12.81 0.20
N CYS A 181 -10.99 -12.52 0.76
CA CYS A 181 -9.72 -12.66 0.05
C CYS A 181 -9.40 -14.11 -0.34
N GLU A 182 -9.80 -15.10 0.46
CA GLU A 182 -9.65 -16.52 0.13
C GLU A 182 -10.60 -16.93 -1.02
N GLU A 183 -11.87 -16.51 -0.97
CA GLU A 183 -12.85 -16.74 -2.03
C GLU A 183 -12.41 -16.14 -3.37
N LEU A 184 -11.83 -14.95 -3.35
CA LEU A 184 -11.24 -14.27 -4.51
C LEU A 184 -9.86 -14.85 -4.90
N LYS A 185 -9.36 -15.86 -4.20
CA LYS A 185 -8.05 -16.48 -4.43
C LYS A 185 -6.87 -15.49 -4.36
N LEU A 186 -7.01 -14.44 -3.57
CA LEU A 186 -5.95 -13.45 -3.34
C LEU A 186 -4.96 -13.88 -2.25
N ILE A 187 -5.43 -14.71 -1.32
CA ILE A 187 -4.64 -15.31 -0.24
C ILE A 187 -4.97 -16.79 -0.08
N LYS A 188 -4.11 -17.51 0.62
CA LYS A 188 -4.42 -18.86 1.12
C LYS A 188 -3.91 -19.05 2.54
N PRO A 189 -4.60 -19.86 3.37
CA PRO A 189 -4.07 -20.28 4.66
C PRO A 189 -2.85 -21.17 4.48
N ILE A 190 -1.88 -21.02 5.37
CA ILE A 190 -0.68 -21.86 5.48
C ILE A 190 -0.52 -22.30 6.96
N PRO A 191 0.31 -23.30 7.27
CA PRO A 191 0.41 -23.83 8.64
C PRO A 191 0.71 -22.82 9.73
N ARG A 192 1.34 -21.66 9.36
CA ARG A 192 1.73 -20.60 10.31
C ARG A 192 1.12 -19.24 9.99
N GLY A 193 0.05 -19.17 9.23
CA GLY A 193 -0.62 -17.91 8.89
C GLY A 193 -1.26 -17.92 7.52
N TYR A 194 -0.99 -16.89 6.73
CA TYR A 194 -1.54 -16.70 5.39
C TYR A 194 -0.45 -16.37 4.40
N MET A 195 -0.70 -16.68 3.14
CA MET A 195 0.18 -16.32 2.03
C MET A 195 -0.63 -15.54 0.99
N ILE A 196 -0.11 -14.40 0.53
CA ILE A 196 -0.66 -13.68 -0.61
C ILE A 196 -0.32 -14.45 -1.88
N LEU A 197 -1.34 -14.76 -2.70
CA LEU A 197 -1.23 -15.53 -3.93
C LEU A 197 -1.06 -14.65 -5.17
N GLU A 198 -1.45 -13.39 -5.07
CA GLU A 198 -1.36 -12.44 -6.18
C GLU A 198 0.09 -12.05 -6.45
N ASP A 199 0.78 -12.84 -7.25
CA ASP A 199 2.20 -12.65 -7.59
C ASP A 199 2.47 -11.33 -8.32
N SER A 200 1.45 -10.77 -8.97
CA SER A 200 1.57 -9.48 -9.66
C SER A 200 1.43 -8.28 -8.71
N PHE A 201 0.96 -8.48 -7.49
CA PHE A 201 0.70 -7.42 -6.53
C PHE A 201 1.92 -7.05 -5.69
N LEU A 202 2.52 -8.03 -5.04
CA LEU A 202 3.68 -7.84 -4.16
C LEU A 202 4.93 -8.35 -4.87
N LEU A 203 5.97 -7.50 -5.01
CA LEU A 203 7.24 -7.95 -5.54
C LEU A 203 7.85 -8.97 -4.58
N ASN A 204 7.77 -10.20 -4.98
CA ASN A 204 8.53 -11.26 -4.35
C ASN A 204 9.96 -11.19 -4.94
N ARG A 205 10.95 -10.90 -4.09
CA ARG A 205 12.37 -10.88 -4.52
C ARG A 205 12.86 -12.22 -5.08
N THR A 206 12.08 -13.28 -4.90
CA THR A 206 12.40 -14.62 -5.45
C THR A 206 12.40 -14.69 -6.99
N ASN A 207 12.16 -13.61 -7.70
CA ASN A 207 12.13 -13.60 -9.16
C ASN A 207 13.47 -13.21 -9.82
N THR A 208 14.46 -12.72 -9.08
CA THR A 208 15.83 -12.59 -9.61
C THR A 208 16.60 -13.91 -9.46
N LEU A 209 17.60 -14.16 -10.32
CA LEU A 209 18.42 -15.37 -10.24
C LEU A 209 19.15 -15.46 -8.89
N GLU A 210 19.61 -14.32 -8.37
CA GLU A 210 20.27 -14.20 -7.06
C GLU A 210 19.31 -14.53 -5.92
N ASP A 211 18.08 -14.02 -5.98
CA ASP A 211 17.06 -14.32 -4.98
C ASP A 211 16.63 -15.79 -5.00
N LYS A 212 16.59 -16.42 -6.18
CA LYS A 212 16.32 -17.86 -6.29
C LYS A 212 17.43 -18.68 -5.64
N VAL A 213 18.68 -18.32 -5.88
CA VAL A 213 19.85 -18.98 -5.28
C VAL A 213 19.84 -18.76 -3.77
N TYR A 214 19.65 -17.53 -3.29
CA TYR A 214 19.56 -17.19 -1.86
C TYR A 214 18.44 -17.99 -1.16
N ASN A 215 17.24 -17.98 -1.72
CA ASN A 215 16.12 -18.73 -1.13
C ASN A 215 16.31 -20.24 -1.15
N THR A 216 16.98 -20.77 -2.16
CA THR A 216 17.33 -22.20 -2.21
C THR A 216 18.34 -22.54 -1.11
N LEU A 217 19.36 -21.71 -0.94
CA LEU A 217 20.36 -21.86 0.13
C LEU A 217 19.71 -21.67 1.51
N TYR A 218 18.86 -20.67 1.68
CA TYR A 218 18.14 -20.40 2.93
C TYR A 218 17.26 -21.59 3.33
N ARG A 219 16.48 -22.15 2.39
CA ARG A 219 15.69 -23.36 2.63
C ARG A 219 16.56 -24.55 2.98
N TYR A 220 17.64 -24.76 2.24
CA TYR A 220 18.60 -25.82 2.52
C TYR A 220 19.20 -25.70 3.92
N CYS A 221 19.58 -24.50 4.35
CA CYS A 221 20.11 -24.26 5.69
C CYS A 221 19.07 -24.58 6.78
N ILE A 222 17.82 -24.16 6.59
CA ILE A 222 16.72 -24.47 7.53
C ILE A 222 16.48 -25.98 7.61
N ASP A 223 16.41 -26.67 6.47
CA ASP A 223 16.17 -28.11 6.41
C ASP A 223 17.31 -28.92 7.06
N LYS A 224 18.51 -28.37 7.07
CA LYS A 224 19.71 -28.97 7.69
C LYS A 224 19.97 -28.48 9.12
N GLY A 225 19.13 -27.56 9.66
CA GLY A 225 19.34 -26.99 10.98
C GLY A 225 20.58 -26.08 11.09
N VAL A 226 21.08 -25.56 9.96
CA VAL A 226 22.22 -24.65 9.88
C VAL A 226 21.70 -23.20 9.85
N VAL A 227 22.41 -22.28 10.51
CA VAL A 227 22.06 -20.84 10.47
C VAL A 227 22.28 -20.32 9.05
N PRO A 228 21.26 -19.72 8.39
CA PRO A 228 21.45 -19.14 7.06
C PRO A 228 22.48 -18.00 7.10
N PRO A 229 23.20 -17.75 6.00
CA PRO A 229 24.05 -16.56 5.89
C PRO A 229 23.18 -15.28 5.90
N ASP A 230 23.70 -14.22 6.52
CA ASP A 230 23.10 -12.88 6.55
C ASP A 230 22.96 -12.25 5.15
#